data_5a7fc92276ddf5be2dcda9f14224e702
#
_entry.id   5a7fc92276ddf5be2dcda9f14224e702
#
_cell.length_a   1.000
_cell.length_b   1.000
_cell.length_c   1.000
_cell.angle_alpha   90.00
_cell.angle_beta   90.00
_cell.angle_gamma   90.00
#
_symmetry.space_group_name_H-M   'P 1'
#
loop_
_entity.id
_entity.type
_entity.pdbx_description
1 polymer ?
#
loop_
_entity_poly.entity_id
_entity_poly.type
_entity_poly.pdbx_seq_one_letter_code
_entity_poly.pdbx_strand_id
1 'polypeptide(L)'
;MGVVRFGVSLEKETMDELDNYVTANKFPNRSQAIRNLIEKYAVEQKWNCDNEVAGAIVIVYDHHKRNIDNEINEVQHDHHELILSTQHVHLSHETCLESIVVKGKANELTELADKILSLKGIHHGKLIMTRA
;
A
#
# COMPACT_ATOMS: atom_id res chain seq x y z
N MET A 1 15.90 -4.84 22.46
CA MET A 1 14.87 -3.98 23.01
C MET A 1 13.90 -4.78 23.84
N GLY A 2 13.50 -4.22 24.96
CA GLY A 2 12.64 -4.91 25.92
C GLY A 2 11.18 -4.94 25.52
N VAL A 3 10.48 -5.94 26.00
CA VAL A 3 9.04 -6.04 25.90
C VAL A 3 8.43 -5.48 27.18
N VAL A 4 7.43 -4.63 27.04
CA VAL A 4 6.69 -4.07 28.17
C VAL A 4 5.29 -4.69 28.16
N ARG A 5 4.81 -5.08 29.34
CA ARG A 5 3.47 -5.65 29.51
C ARG A 5 2.55 -4.62 30.11
N PHE A 6 1.32 -4.61 29.63
CA PHE A 6 0.27 -3.76 30.18
C PHE A 6 -1.06 -4.47 30.09
N GLY A 7 -2.01 -4.02 30.91
CA GLY A 7 -3.37 -4.54 30.88
C GLY A 7 -4.32 -3.52 30.28
N VAL A 8 -5.38 -4.02 29.67
CA VAL A 8 -6.43 -3.18 29.10
C VAL A 8 -7.81 -3.73 29.48
N SER A 9 -8.72 -2.82 29.77
CA SER A 9 -10.12 -3.17 30.07
C SER A 9 -10.98 -2.75 28.89
N LEU A 10 -11.74 -3.68 28.37
CA LEU A 10 -12.64 -3.45 27.23
C LEU A 10 -14.05 -3.90 27.59
N GLU A 11 -15.03 -3.25 27.01
CA GLU A 11 -16.39 -3.75 27.05
C GLU A 11 -16.47 -5.07 26.29
N LYS A 12 -17.43 -5.90 26.65
CA LYS A 12 -17.55 -7.25 26.06
C LYS A 12 -17.64 -7.21 24.54
N GLU A 13 -18.42 -6.29 23.99
CA GLU A 13 -18.58 -6.17 22.55
C GLU A 13 -17.26 -5.86 21.85
N THR A 14 -16.48 -4.95 22.42
CA THR A 14 -15.16 -4.58 21.86
C THR A 14 -14.17 -5.74 21.97
N MET A 15 -14.24 -6.49 23.09
CA MET A 15 -13.40 -7.67 23.24
C MET A 15 -13.75 -8.73 22.19
N ASP A 16 -15.04 -8.93 21.93
CA ASP A 16 -15.50 -9.88 20.92
C ASP A 16 -15.01 -9.47 19.52
N GLU A 17 -15.01 -8.18 19.21
CA GLU A 17 -14.47 -7.67 17.95
C GLU A 17 -12.96 -7.92 17.86
N LEU A 18 -12.22 -7.73 18.93
CA LEU A 18 -10.79 -8.05 18.96
C LEU A 18 -10.56 -9.53 18.69
N ASP A 19 -11.31 -10.41 19.35
CA ASP A 19 -11.17 -11.85 19.17
C ASP A 19 -11.54 -12.28 17.75
N ASN A 20 -12.55 -11.66 17.15
CA ASN A 20 -12.89 -11.89 15.76
C ASN A 20 -11.77 -11.46 14.82
N TYR A 21 -11.12 -10.33 15.11
CA TYR A 21 -9.99 -9.85 14.36
C TYR A 21 -8.79 -10.82 14.44
N VAL A 22 -8.53 -11.33 15.63
CA VAL A 22 -7.48 -12.33 15.85
C VAL A 22 -7.74 -13.57 14.99
N THR A 23 -8.96 -14.09 15.05
CA THR A 23 -9.32 -15.32 14.32
C THR A 23 -9.35 -15.11 12.82
N ALA A 24 -9.97 -14.04 12.35
CA ALA A 24 -10.10 -13.76 10.93
C ALA A 24 -8.75 -13.58 10.23
N ASN A 25 -7.78 -13.00 10.93
CA ASN A 25 -6.46 -12.74 10.39
C ASN A 25 -5.41 -13.77 10.80
N LYS A 26 -5.83 -14.82 11.51
CA LYS A 26 -4.98 -15.94 11.92
C LYS A 26 -3.78 -15.52 12.78
N PHE A 27 -3.98 -14.51 13.63
CA PHE A 27 -2.94 -14.14 14.59
C PHE A 27 -2.85 -15.22 15.68
N PRO A 28 -1.64 -15.48 16.18
CA PRO A 28 -1.48 -16.50 17.24
C PRO A 28 -2.07 -16.09 18.58
N ASN A 29 -2.22 -14.79 18.84
CA ASN A 29 -2.75 -14.28 20.12
C ASN A 29 -3.18 -12.82 19.98
N ARG A 30 -3.80 -12.31 21.04
CA ARG A 30 -4.27 -10.91 21.08
C ARG A 30 -3.14 -9.90 20.98
N SER A 31 -2.00 -10.19 21.58
CA SER A 31 -0.85 -9.27 21.56
C SER A 31 -0.37 -9.00 20.14
N GLN A 32 -0.31 -10.02 19.30
CA GLN A 32 0.08 -9.86 17.91
C GLN A 32 -0.94 -9.05 17.11
N ALA A 33 -2.23 -9.28 17.38
CA ALA A 33 -3.30 -8.51 16.74
C ALA A 33 -3.22 -7.03 17.12
N ILE A 34 -3.01 -6.73 18.40
CA ILE A 34 -2.87 -5.35 18.88
C ILE A 34 -1.65 -4.69 18.27
N ARG A 35 -0.52 -5.40 18.20
CA ARG A 35 0.69 -4.90 17.53
C ARG A 35 0.38 -4.52 16.08
N ASN A 36 -0.33 -5.37 15.36
CA ASN A 36 -0.69 -5.12 13.97
C ASN A 36 -1.54 -3.86 13.83
N LEU A 37 -2.52 -3.66 14.71
CA LEU A 37 -3.36 -2.46 14.71
C LEU A 37 -2.54 -1.20 14.95
N ILE A 38 -1.62 -1.24 15.90
CA ILE A 38 -0.75 -0.10 16.21
C ILE A 38 0.18 0.20 15.04
N GLU A 39 0.74 -0.83 14.39
CA GLU A 39 1.60 -0.64 13.22
C GLU A 39 0.85 0.01 12.05
N LYS A 40 -0.38 -0.41 11.82
CA LYS A 40 -1.22 0.23 10.79
C LYS A 40 -1.45 1.71 11.09
N TYR A 41 -1.77 2.03 12.34
CA TYR A 41 -1.94 3.42 12.77
C TYR A 41 -0.65 4.22 12.57
N ALA A 42 0.49 3.66 12.96
CA ALA A 42 1.77 4.34 12.82
C ALA A 42 2.12 4.64 11.37
N VAL A 43 1.82 3.71 10.45
CA VAL A 43 2.02 3.92 9.01
C VAL A 43 1.14 5.06 8.51
N GLU A 44 -0.14 5.06 8.86
CA GLU A 44 -1.06 6.12 8.45
C GLU A 44 -0.60 7.48 8.94
N GLN A 45 -0.09 7.57 10.17
CA GLN A 45 0.41 8.81 10.72
C GLN A 45 1.62 9.33 9.95
N LYS A 46 2.53 8.46 9.57
CA LYS A 46 3.68 8.86 8.76
C LYS A 46 3.27 9.43 7.41
N TRP A 47 2.28 8.83 6.76
CA TRP A 47 1.78 9.30 5.48
C TRP A 47 1.02 10.62 5.63
N ASN A 48 0.20 10.75 6.67
CA ASN A 48 -0.56 11.98 6.93
C ASN A 48 0.33 13.18 7.28
N CYS A 49 1.48 12.94 7.89
CA CYS A 49 2.42 14.00 8.30
C CYS A 49 3.50 14.28 7.27
N ASP A 50 3.36 13.77 6.05
CA ASP A 50 4.29 13.97 4.93
C ASP A 50 5.73 13.58 5.26
N ASN A 51 5.91 12.51 6.01
CA ASN A 51 7.23 11.95 6.26
C ASN A 51 7.78 11.26 5.01
N GLU A 52 9.07 11.00 5.01
CA GLU A 52 9.66 10.14 4.00
C GLU A 52 9.27 8.70 4.28
N VAL A 53 8.67 8.06 3.29
CA VAL A 53 8.07 6.73 3.41
C VAL A 53 8.37 5.91 2.17
N ALA A 54 8.01 4.63 2.24
CA ALA A 54 8.11 3.73 1.11
C ALA A 54 6.77 3.05 0.89
N GLY A 55 6.53 2.61 -0.32
CA GLY A 55 5.31 1.91 -0.68
C GLY A 55 5.42 1.26 -2.03
N ALA A 56 4.29 0.77 -2.50
CA ALA A 56 4.19 0.19 -3.83
C ALA A 56 2.88 0.62 -4.48
N ILE A 57 2.95 0.95 -5.77
CA ILE A 57 1.77 1.20 -6.59
C ILE A 57 1.56 -0.04 -7.44
N VAL A 58 0.44 -0.71 -7.25
CA VAL A 58 0.11 -1.91 -8.02
C VAL A 58 -1.06 -1.57 -8.92
N ILE A 59 -0.88 -1.81 -10.23
CA ILE A 59 -1.90 -1.52 -11.24
C ILE A 59 -2.13 -2.74 -12.12
N VAL A 60 -3.36 -2.85 -12.61
CA VAL A 60 -3.74 -3.84 -13.62
C VAL A 60 -4.34 -3.07 -14.79
N TYR A 61 -3.87 -3.36 -15.98
CA TYR A 61 -4.31 -2.67 -17.18
C TYR A 61 -4.24 -3.57 -18.40
N ASP A 62 -4.95 -3.16 -19.45
CA ASP A 62 -4.94 -3.85 -20.73
C ASP A 62 -3.87 -3.21 -21.61
N HIS A 63 -2.80 -3.96 -21.88
CA HIS A 63 -1.67 -3.46 -22.66
C HIS A 63 -2.01 -3.25 -24.15
N HIS A 64 -3.14 -3.75 -24.62
CA HIS A 64 -3.61 -3.50 -25.98
C HIS A 64 -4.34 -2.16 -26.10
N LYS A 65 -4.72 -1.54 -25.01
CA LYS A 65 -5.33 -0.23 -25.03
C LYS A 65 -4.34 0.80 -25.55
N ARG A 66 -4.82 1.67 -26.43
CA ARG A 66 -3.97 2.63 -27.12
C ARG A 66 -3.27 3.56 -26.15
N ASN A 67 -1.95 3.64 -26.28
CA ASN A 67 -1.06 4.54 -25.55
C ASN A 67 -0.93 4.32 -24.04
N ILE A 68 -1.57 3.31 -23.47
CA ILE A 68 -1.48 3.12 -22.01
C ILE A 68 -0.04 2.85 -21.57
N ASP A 69 0.70 2.03 -22.31
CA ASP A 69 2.10 1.74 -21.99
C ASP A 69 2.95 3.01 -22.05
N ASN A 70 2.74 3.82 -23.06
CA ASN A 70 3.50 5.07 -23.22
C ASN A 70 3.16 6.07 -22.12
N GLU A 71 1.90 6.19 -21.76
CA GLU A 71 1.48 7.10 -20.70
C GLU A 71 2.02 6.69 -19.34
N ILE A 72 2.01 5.38 -19.03
CA ILE A 72 2.58 4.87 -17.79
C ILE A 72 4.08 5.14 -17.76
N ASN A 73 4.77 4.84 -18.83
CA ASN A 73 6.22 5.07 -18.94
C ASN A 73 6.58 6.54 -18.82
N GLU A 74 5.79 7.42 -19.41
CA GLU A 74 6.02 8.85 -19.34
C GLU A 74 5.87 9.37 -17.90
N VAL A 75 4.84 8.96 -17.20
CA VAL A 75 4.65 9.35 -15.80
C VAL A 75 5.79 8.82 -14.94
N GLN A 76 6.21 7.59 -15.13
CA GLN A 76 7.33 7.01 -14.39
C GLN A 76 8.64 7.75 -14.69
N HIS A 77 8.87 8.10 -15.94
CA HIS A 77 10.06 8.84 -16.34
C HIS A 77 10.11 10.22 -15.67
N ASP A 78 8.98 10.91 -15.63
CA ASP A 78 8.89 12.24 -15.01
C ASP A 78 9.08 12.20 -13.49
N HIS A 79 8.90 11.05 -12.88
CA HIS A 79 9.01 10.86 -11.42
C HIS A 79 10.06 9.80 -11.06
N HIS A 80 11.10 9.66 -11.89
CA HIS A 80 12.09 8.58 -11.70
C HIS A 80 12.81 8.66 -10.35
N GLU A 81 12.93 9.84 -9.75
CA GLU A 81 13.59 10.01 -8.47
C GLU A 81 12.81 9.37 -7.30
N LEU A 82 11.52 9.11 -7.50
CA LEU A 82 10.67 8.47 -6.51
C LEU A 82 10.58 6.96 -6.68
N ILE A 83 11.02 6.44 -7.82
CA ILE A 83 10.83 5.04 -8.20
C ILE A 83 12.11 4.25 -8.00
N LEU A 84 12.04 3.20 -7.17
CA LEU A 84 13.19 2.33 -6.90
C LEU A 84 13.28 1.18 -7.89
N SER A 85 12.14 0.60 -8.24
CA SER A 85 12.08 -0.51 -9.21
C SER A 85 10.67 -0.69 -9.71
N THR A 86 10.54 -1.38 -10.84
CA THR A 86 9.24 -1.78 -11.38
C THR A 86 9.31 -3.24 -11.80
N GLN A 87 8.18 -3.93 -11.68
CA GLN A 87 8.04 -5.29 -12.15
C GLN A 87 6.77 -5.37 -12.98
N HIS A 88 6.89 -5.88 -14.19
CA HIS A 88 5.81 -5.99 -15.14
C HIS A 88 5.59 -7.46 -15.47
N VAL A 89 4.38 -7.95 -15.28
CA VAL A 89 4.03 -9.33 -15.59
C VAL A 89 2.74 -9.38 -16.39
N HIS A 90 2.67 -10.34 -17.34
CA HIS A 90 1.46 -10.60 -18.08
C HIS A 90 0.58 -11.55 -17.29
N LEU A 91 -0.65 -11.13 -17.02
CA LEU A 91 -1.64 -11.98 -16.36
C LEU A 91 -2.38 -12.85 -17.36
N SER A 92 -2.60 -12.29 -18.55
CA SER A 92 -3.27 -12.97 -19.66
C SER A 92 -2.78 -12.37 -20.96
N HIS A 93 -3.41 -12.76 -22.07
CA HIS A 93 -3.11 -12.18 -23.38
C HIS A 93 -3.34 -10.68 -23.41
N GLU A 94 -4.28 -10.20 -22.64
CA GLU A 94 -4.73 -8.78 -22.70
C GLU A 94 -4.31 -7.98 -21.50
N THR A 95 -4.18 -8.60 -20.32
CA THR A 95 -3.96 -7.86 -19.08
C THR A 95 -2.57 -8.04 -18.52
N CYS A 96 -2.07 -6.94 -17.97
CA CYS A 96 -0.78 -6.89 -17.29
C CYS A 96 -0.96 -6.38 -15.87
N LEU A 97 -0.11 -6.86 -14.98
CA LEU A 97 0.04 -6.31 -13.65
C LEU A 97 1.41 -5.66 -13.56
N GLU A 98 1.46 -4.45 -13.07
CA GLU A 98 2.73 -3.76 -12.83
C GLU A 98 2.81 -3.35 -11.36
N SER A 99 3.94 -3.62 -10.74
CA SER A 99 4.24 -3.24 -9.37
C SER A 99 5.39 -2.24 -9.39
N ILE A 100 5.14 -1.07 -8.84
CA ILE A 100 6.09 0.04 -8.85
C ILE A 100 6.48 0.34 -7.41
N VAL A 101 7.72 0.03 -7.06
CA VAL A 101 8.24 0.28 -5.70
C VAL A 101 8.72 1.71 -5.62
N VAL A 102 8.22 2.45 -4.64
CA VAL A 102 8.44 3.89 -4.52
C VAL A 102 8.94 4.26 -3.13
N LYS A 103 9.70 5.34 -3.08
CA LYS A 103 10.20 5.93 -1.85
C LYS A 103 10.32 7.45 -2.02
N GLY A 104 9.88 8.17 -1.02
CA GLY A 104 9.92 9.62 -1.03
C GLY A 104 8.98 10.19 0.00
N LYS A 105 8.69 11.48 -0.12
CA LYS A 105 7.71 12.11 0.74
C LYS A 105 6.31 11.62 0.43
N ALA A 106 5.53 11.39 1.47
CA ALA A 106 4.19 10.83 1.34
C ALA A 106 3.31 11.56 0.34
N ASN A 107 3.33 12.90 0.37
CA ASN A 107 2.53 13.70 -0.57
C ASN A 107 2.96 13.49 -2.02
N GLU A 108 4.25 13.38 -2.27
CA GLU A 108 4.77 13.14 -3.61
C GLU A 108 4.37 11.75 -4.13
N LEU A 109 4.44 10.74 -3.25
CA LEU A 109 4.04 9.38 -3.61
C LEU A 109 2.55 9.26 -3.85
N THR A 110 1.73 9.93 -3.05
CA THR A 110 0.29 9.97 -3.23
C THR A 110 -0.07 10.63 -4.55
N GLU A 111 0.57 11.75 -4.87
CA GLU A 111 0.35 12.46 -6.13
C GLU A 111 0.74 11.60 -7.34
N LEU A 112 1.87 10.91 -7.26
CA LEU A 112 2.32 9.98 -8.30
C LEU A 112 1.29 8.85 -8.50
N ALA A 113 0.84 8.25 -7.40
CA ALA A 113 -0.17 7.20 -7.47
C ALA A 113 -1.47 7.71 -8.10
N ASP A 114 -1.93 8.89 -7.72
CA ASP A 114 -3.15 9.48 -8.27
C ASP A 114 -3.03 9.71 -9.78
N LYS A 115 -1.88 10.17 -10.25
CA LYS A 115 -1.63 10.37 -11.68
C LYS A 115 -1.72 9.05 -12.44
N ILE A 116 -1.08 8.01 -11.93
CA ILE A 116 -1.10 6.70 -12.60
C ILE A 116 -2.49 6.09 -12.57
N LEU A 117 -3.13 6.11 -11.41
CA LEU A 117 -4.45 5.49 -11.23
C LEU A 117 -5.55 6.20 -12.02
N SER A 118 -5.35 7.46 -12.39
CA SER A 118 -6.31 8.23 -13.17
C SER A 118 -6.20 8.03 -14.69
N LEU A 119 -5.17 7.35 -15.17
CA LEU A 119 -4.98 7.12 -16.60
C LEU A 119 -6.08 6.21 -17.16
N LYS A 120 -6.58 6.56 -18.34
CA LYS A 120 -7.54 5.71 -19.06
C LYS A 120 -6.90 4.40 -19.45
N GLY A 121 -7.57 3.30 -19.18
CA GLY A 121 -7.05 1.97 -19.45
C GLY A 121 -6.54 1.25 -18.21
N ILE A 122 -6.37 1.96 -17.11
CA ILE A 122 -6.12 1.31 -15.82
C ILE A 122 -7.44 0.71 -15.35
N HIS A 123 -7.48 -0.60 -15.22
CA HIS A 123 -8.68 -1.30 -14.74
C HIS A 123 -8.89 -1.04 -13.26
N HIS A 124 -7.85 -1.21 -12.48
CA HIS A 124 -7.83 -0.87 -11.07
C HIS A 124 -6.39 -0.87 -10.58
N GLY A 125 -6.20 -0.32 -9.43
CA GLY A 125 -4.90 -0.29 -8.78
C GLY A 125 -5.00 0.28 -7.39
N LYS A 126 -3.87 0.23 -6.70
CA LYS A 126 -3.82 0.67 -5.30
C LYS A 126 -2.42 1.10 -4.93
N LEU A 127 -2.35 2.15 -4.12
CA LEU A 127 -1.11 2.51 -3.43
C LEU A 127 -1.07 1.77 -2.10
N ILE A 128 -0.05 0.96 -1.92
CA ILE A 128 0.19 0.24 -0.68
C ILE A 128 1.19 1.06 0.13
N MET A 129 0.74 1.51 1.29
CA MET A 129 1.52 2.37 2.17
C MET A 129 2.30 1.53 3.17
N THR A 130 3.59 1.80 3.30
CA THR A 130 4.42 1.23 4.35
C THR A 130 5.23 2.36 5.00
N ARG A 131 6.13 2.01 5.87
CA ARG A 131 7.11 2.95 6.41
C ARG A 131 8.51 2.41 6.19
N ALA A 132 9.41 3.32 6.01
CA ALA A 132 10.82 2.97 5.83
C ALA A 132 11.56 3.00 7.15
#